data_3653222a00e99a861e2835405029a866
#
_entry.id   3653222a00e99a861e2835405029a866
#
_cell.length_a   1.000
_cell.length_b   1.000
_cell.length_c   1.000
_cell.angle_alpha   90.00
_cell.angle_beta   90.00
_cell.angle_gamma   90.00
#
_symmetry.space_group_name_H-M   'P 1'
#
loop_
_entity.id
_entity.type
_entity.pdbx_description
1 polymer ?
#
loop_
_entity_poly.entity_id
_entity_poly.type
_entity_poly.pdbx_seq_one_letter_code
_entity_poly.pdbx_strand_id
1 'polypeptide(L)'
;MSSVRYDQFSDGTPAFHPAGGLVAGTRVMTMDGELPVEYLTPGDRILTRAGARNLRSIKFRVDRDVDMVRIAAGTIGHDRPLSDTLVPLHQMLLIRDWRAQALYGAQQALVAAGRLADGRVIKVETMAEVRLFTLEFDSDVVIYAGGLEIACLRETVSA
;
A
#
# COMPACT_ATOMS: atom_id res chain seq x y z
N MET A 1 -1.96 -22.91 -2.11
CA MET A 1 -1.70 -21.53 -2.56
C MET A 1 -2.94 -20.68 -2.34
N SER A 2 -2.83 -19.69 -1.49
CA SER A 2 -3.94 -18.78 -1.26
C SER A 2 -4.09 -17.87 -2.48
N SER A 3 -5.26 -17.92 -3.09
CA SER A 3 -5.55 -17.03 -4.20
C SER A 3 -5.79 -15.62 -3.66
N VAL A 4 -5.04 -14.67 -4.17
CA VAL A 4 -5.25 -13.25 -3.90
C VAL A 4 -6.09 -12.69 -5.02
N ARG A 5 -7.21 -12.06 -4.67
CA ARG A 5 -8.03 -11.39 -5.67
C ARG A 5 -7.65 -9.94 -5.78
N TYR A 6 -7.55 -9.48 -7.01
CA TYR A 6 -7.28 -8.08 -7.31
C TYR A 6 -8.59 -7.33 -7.41
N ASP A 7 -8.64 -6.19 -6.74
CA ASP A 7 -9.73 -5.26 -6.93
C ASP A 7 -9.51 -4.53 -8.26
N GLN A 8 -10.42 -4.74 -9.18
CA GLN A 8 -10.39 -3.96 -10.42
C GLN A 8 -11.29 -2.77 -10.26
N PHE A 9 -10.71 -1.60 -10.16
CA PHE A 9 -11.45 -0.38 -10.37
C PHE A 9 -11.87 -0.34 -11.83
N SER A 10 -13.04 -0.84 -12.10
CA SER A 10 -13.61 -0.68 -13.43
C SER A 10 -14.45 0.56 -13.45
N ASP A 11 -13.82 1.69 -13.60
CA ASP A 11 -14.54 2.92 -13.92
C ASP A 11 -14.48 3.24 -15.41
N GLY A 12 -13.94 2.31 -16.20
CA GLY A 12 -13.85 2.48 -17.64
C GLY A 12 -12.73 3.39 -18.09
N THR A 13 -11.97 3.98 -17.18
CA THR A 13 -10.80 4.73 -17.59
C THR A 13 -9.64 3.77 -17.78
N PRO A 14 -8.87 3.87 -18.89
CA PRO A 14 -7.62 3.16 -18.99
C PRO A 14 -6.74 3.68 -17.87
N ALA A 15 -6.67 2.88 -16.85
CA ALA A 15 -6.01 3.29 -15.63
C ALA A 15 -4.52 3.31 -15.82
N PHE A 16 -3.98 4.44 -16.23
CA PHE A 16 -2.68 4.82 -15.74
C PHE A 16 -2.92 5.68 -14.51
N HIS A 17 -3.20 5.02 -13.41
CA HIS A 17 -3.07 5.71 -12.14
C HIS A 17 -1.62 5.55 -11.71
N PRO A 18 -0.90 6.66 -11.47
CA PRO A 18 0.34 6.57 -10.70
C PRO A 18 -0.10 6.03 -9.35
N ALA A 19 -0.17 4.73 -9.31
CA ALA A 19 -0.85 4.07 -8.26
C ALA A 19 0.08 3.94 -7.09
N GLY A 20 -0.32 4.46 -6.00
CA GLY A 20 0.27 4.11 -4.77
C GLY A 20 1.53 4.87 -4.43
N GLY A 21 2.23 4.33 -3.47
CA GLY A 21 3.39 4.92 -2.86
C GLY A 21 3.22 5.00 -1.36
N LEU A 22 4.32 5.28 -0.69
CA LEU A 22 4.36 5.43 0.75
C LEU A 22 4.62 6.89 1.09
N VAL A 23 3.83 7.42 2.01
CA VAL A 23 4.03 8.79 2.50
C VAL A 23 5.36 8.86 3.24
N ALA A 24 6.08 9.98 3.09
CA ALA A 24 7.31 10.22 3.82
C ALA A 24 7.10 9.97 5.32
N GLY A 25 8.04 9.30 5.95
CA GLY A 25 7.96 8.90 7.34
C GLY A 25 7.33 7.55 7.58
N THR A 26 6.70 6.94 6.58
CA THR A 26 6.15 5.59 6.72
C THR A 26 7.29 4.61 6.98
N ARG A 27 7.16 3.82 8.05
CA ARG A 27 8.19 2.86 8.42
C ARG A 27 8.02 1.56 7.67
N VAL A 28 9.11 1.11 7.06
CA VAL A 28 9.16 -0.11 6.26
C VAL A 28 9.99 -1.15 6.99
N MET A 29 9.50 -2.37 7.05
CA MET A 29 10.23 -3.49 7.67
C MET A 29 11.34 -3.95 6.75
N THR A 30 12.57 -3.90 7.23
CA THR A 30 13.75 -4.36 6.50
C THR A 30 14.50 -5.42 7.32
N MET A 31 15.51 -6.03 6.71
CA MET A 31 16.37 -6.96 7.42
C MET A 31 17.17 -6.28 8.55
N ASP A 32 17.29 -4.95 8.50
CA ASP A 32 17.96 -4.15 9.50
C ASP A 32 16.99 -3.46 10.46
N GLY A 33 15.72 -3.91 10.49
CA GLY A 33 14.67 -3.35 11.33
C GLY A 33 13.77 -2.40 10.55
N GLU A 34 12.95 -1.65 11.28
CA GLU A 34 12.04 -0.68 10.66
C GLU A 34 12.79 0.60 10.35
N LEU A 35 12.70 1.05 9.11
CA LEU A 35 13.31 2.29 8.64
C LEU A 35 12.27 3.17 7.96
N PRO A 36 12.31 4.49 8.18
CA PRO A 36 11.48 5.40 7.39
C PRO A 36 11.77 5.24 5.89
N VAL A 37 10.72 5.30 5.09
CA VAL A 37 10.85 5.03 3.65
C VAL A 37 11.89 5.92 2.96
N GLU A 38 12.02 7.18 3.42
CA GLU A 38 12.97 8.12 2.83
C GLU A 38 14.44 7.76 3.09
N TYR A 39 14.71 6.82 4.00
CA TYR A 39 16.06 6.36 4.27
C TYR A 39 16.44 5.09 3.52
N LEU A 40 15.51 4.53 2.76
CA LEU A 40 15.78 3.33 1.97
C LEU A 40 16.60 3.69 0.73
N THR A 41 17.48 2.75 0.34
CA THR A 41 18.28 2.91 -0.88
C THR A 41 18.18 1.64 -1.71
N PRO A 42 18.39 1.73 -3.04
CA PRO A 42 18.47 0.53 -3.87
C PRO A 42 19.48 -0.46 -3.33
N GLY A 43 19.11 -1.73 -3.30
CA GLY A 43 19.92 -2.80 -2.74
C GLY A 43 19.56 -3.16 -1.31
N ASP A 44 18.81 -2.32 -0.61
CA ASP A 44 18.34 -2.67 0.74
C ASP A 44 17.45 -3.90 0.67
N ARG A 45 17.54 -4.74 1.69
CA ARG A 45 16.75 -5.97 1.77
C ARG A 45 15.48 -5.70 2.56
N ILE A 46 14.38 -5.75 1.86
CA ILE A 46 13.05 -5.46 2.40
C ILE A 46 12.34 -6.76 2.74
N LEU A 47 11.70 -6.82 3.90
CA LEU A 47 10.90 -7.98 4.28
C LEU A 47 9.59 -7.97 3.50
N THR A 48 9.29 -9.09 2.83
CA THR A 48 8.05 -9.27 2.11
C THR A 48 7.36 -10.54 2.58
N ARG A 49 6.13 -10.74 2.15
CA ARG A 49 5.43 -12.00 2.45
C ARG A 49 6.13 -13.23 1.85
N ALA A 50 6.96 -13.03 0.84
CA ALA A 50 7.71 -14.09 0.19
C ALA A 50 9.18 -14.13 0.65
N GLY A 51 9.48 -13.55 1.80
CA GLY A 51 10.83 -13.44 2.33
C GLY A 51 11.49 -12.13 1.97
N ALA A 52 12.77 -11.99 2.30
CA ALA A 52 13.51 -10.78 2.00
C ALA A 52 13.75 -10.63 0.50
N ARG A 53 13.55 -9.43 0.00
CA ARG A 53 13.78 -9.10 -1.42
C ARG A 53 14.58 -7.80 -1.52
N ASN A 54 15.45 -7.74 -2.50
CA ASN A 54 16.25 -6.54 -2.74
C ASN A 54 15.38 -5.45 -3.36
N LEU A 55 15.48 -4.25 -2.81
CA LEU A 55 14.87 -3.08 -3.39
C LEU A 55 15.63 -2.71 -4.65
N ARG A 56 14.91 -2.61 -5.77
CA ARG A 56 15.51 -2.31 -7.06
C ARG A 56 15.70 -0.81 -7.26
N SER A 57 14.65 -0.06 -7.01
CA SER A 57 14.69 1.39 -7.18
C SER A 57 13.64 2.06 -6.31
N ILE A 58 13.82 3.36 -6.10
CA ILE A 58 12.88 4.22 -5.40
C ILE A 58 12.58 5.41 -6.29
N LYS A 59 11.30 5.71 -6.48
CA LYS A 59 10.86 6.92 -7.15
C LYS A 59 10.21 7.84 -6.14
N PHE A 60 10.49 9.12 -6.28
CA PHE A 60 9.93 10.16 -5.41
C PHE A 60 9.02 11.08 -6.24
N ARG A 61 7.88 11.44 -5.66
CA ARG A 61 7.03 12.47 -6.25
C ARG A 61 6.33 13.28 -5.16
N VAL A 62 5.91 14.48 -5.53
CA VAL A 62 5.08 15.33 -4.68
C VAL A 62 3.73 15.47 -5.38
N ASP A 63 2.67 15.06 -4.70
CA ASP A 63 1.30 15.23 -5.17
C ASP A 63 0.64 16.37 -4.41
N ARG A 64 -0.14 17.20 -5.12
CA ARG A 64 -0.84 18.33 -4.54
C ARG A 64 -2.34 18.21 -4.74
N ASP A 65 -3.10 18.74 -3.77
CA ASP A 65 -4.57 18.69 -3.79
C ASP A 65 -5.07 17.28 -4.09
N VAL A 66 -4.57 16.32 -3.32
CA VAL A 66 -4.78 14.90 -3.56
C VAL A 66 -5.61 14.28 -2.44
N ASP A 67 -6.52 13.37 -2.82
CA ASP A 67 -7.27 12.59 -1.86
C ASP A 67 -6.43 11.41 -1.38
N MET A 68 -6.32 11.31 -0.06
CA MET A 68 -5.63 10.24 0.63
C MET A 68 -6.60 9.50 1.52
N VAL A 69 -6.24 8.31 1.92
CA VAL A 69 -7.04 7.50 2.85
C VAL A 69 -6.32 7.44 4.18
N ARG A 70 -7.01 7.86 5.25
CA ARG A 70 -6.52 7.71 6.61
C ARG A 70 -7.13 6.46 7.21
N ILE A 71 -6.28 5.54 7.62
CA ILE A 71 -6.67 4.30 8.27
C ILE A 71 -6.36 4.44 9.76
N ALA A 72 -7.41 4.40 10.58
CA ALA A 72 -7.25 4.56 12.03
C ALA A 72 -6.53 3.37 12.64
N ALA A 73 -5.80 3.63 13.72
CA ALA A 73 -5.08 2.59 14.45
C ALA A 73 -6.02 1.44 14.83
N GLY A 74 -5.53 0.21 14.68
CA GLY A 74 -6.25 -0.99 15.07
C GLY A 74 -7.41 -1.39 14.16
N THR A 75 -7.60 -0.71 13.02
CA THR A 75 -8.78 -0.93 12.17
C THR A 75 -8.69 -2.23 11.37
N ILE A 76 -7.51 -2.57 10.86
CA ILE A 76 -7.33 -3.68 9.91
C ILE A 76 -7.02 -5.00 10.64
N GLY A 77 -6.74 -4.93 11.92
CA GLY A 77 -6.43 -6.10 12.73
C GLY A 77 -5.92 -5.69 14.08
N HIS A 78 -5.50 -6.66 14.88
CA HIS A 78 -4.97 -6.38 16.20
C HIS A 78 -3.72 -5.52 16.09
N ASP A 79 -3.79 -4.30 16.63
CA ASP A 79 -2.71 -3.30 16.56
C ASP A 79 -2.22 -3.00 15.14
N ARG A 80 -3.12 -3.09 14.15
CA ARG A 80 -2.78 -2.81 12.75
C ARG A 80 -3.71 -1.74 12.18
N PRO A 81 -3.17 -0.59 11.78
CA PRO A 81 -1.82 -0.10 12.09
C PRO A 81 -1.69 0.28 13.56
N LEU A 82 -0.46 0.45 14.05
CA LEU A 82 -0.23 0.88 15.44
C LEU A 82 -0.67 2.32 15.67
N SER A 83 -0.60 3.13 14.64
CA SER A 83 -1.05 4.52 14.65
C SER A 83 -1.78 4.82 13.35
N ASP A 84 -2.53 5.90 13.32
CA ASP A 84 -3.23 6.33 12.11
C ASP A 84 -2.22 6.44 10.97
N THR A 85 -2.56 5.87 9.82
CA THR A 85 -1.67 5.80 8.67
C THR A 85 -2.36 6.35 7.43
N LEU A 86 -1.66 7.21 6.69
CA LEU A 86 -2.13 7.74 5.42
C LEU A 86 -1.57 6.95 4.26
N VAL A 87 -2.43 6.61 3.31
CA VAL A 87 -2.03 5.95 2.07
C VAL A 87 -2.76 6.58 0.90
N PRO A 88 -2.17 6.53 -0.30
CA PRO A 88 -2.87 7.01 -1.49
C PRO A 88 -4.16 6.24 -1.76
N LEU A 89 -5.12 6.90 -2.39
CA LEU A 89 -6.44 6.33 -2.66
C LEU A 89 -6.37 5.01 -3.43
N HIS A 90 -5.43 4.92 -4.37
CA HIS A 90 -5.28 3.75 -5.25
C HIS A 90 -4.21 2.77 -4.79
N GLN A 91 -3.62 2.97 -3.60
CA GLN A 91 -2.65 2.02 -3.08
C GLN A 91 -3.32 0.70 -2.76
N MET A 92 -2.80 -0.38 -3.33
CA MET A 92 -3.33 -1.71 -3.09
C MET A 92 -2.80 -2.25 -1.76
N LEU A 93 -3.72 -2.71 -0.94
CA LEU A 93 -3.45 -3.30 0.37
C LEU A 93 -3.88 -4.76 0.38
N LEU A 94 -3.10 -5.62 0.99
CA LEU A 94 -3.54 -6.99 1.24
C LEU A 94 -4.41 -6.99 2.49
N ILE A 95 -5.67 -7.33 2.32
CA ILE A 95 -6.67 -7.37 3.39
C ILE A 95 -6.97 -8.83 3.69
N ARG A 96 -6.88 -9.19 4.98
CA ARG A 96 -7.10 -10.56 5.44
C ARG A 96 -8.12 -10.62 6.57
N ASP A 97 -8.81 -9.53 6.86
CA ASP A 97 -9.86 -9.49 7.87
C ASP A 97 -11.24 -9.75 7.22
N TRP A 98 -12.31 -9.51 7.99
CA TRP A 98 -13.68 -9.74 7.54
C TRP A 98 -14.03 -9.01 6.24
N ARG A 99 -13.32 -7.91 5.92
CA ARG A 99 -13.59 -7.14 4.71
C ARG A 99 -13.28 -7.94 3.44
N ALA A 100 -12.26 -8.79 3.48
CA ALA A 100 -11.95 -9.64 2.34
C ALA A 100 -13.10 -10.58 2.02
N GLN A 101 -13.71 -11.17 3.04
CA GLN A 101 -14.86 -12.04 2.86
C GLN A 101 -16.09 -11.24 2.42
N ALA A 102 -16.34 -10.10 3.07
CA ALA A 102 -17.53 -9.30 2.77
C ALA A 102 -17.52 -8.69 1.37
N LEU A 103 -16.35 -8.25 0.91
CA LEU A 103 -16.24 -7.57 -0.40
C LEU A 103 -15.99 -8.54 -1.55
N TYR A 104 -15.29 -9.65 -1.31
CA TYR A 104 -14.79 -10.52 -2.38
C TYR A 104 -15.07 -11.99 -2.16
N GLY A 105 -15.66 -12.37 -1.03
CA GLY A 105 -15.91 -13.78 -0.72
C GLY A 105 -14.63 -14.60 -0.60
N ALA A 106 -13.53 -14.00 -0.15
CA ALA A 106 -12.23 -14.62 -0.06
C ALA A 106 -11.61 -14.40 1.32
N GLN A 107 -10.66 -15.27 1.70
CA GLN A 107 -9.94 -15.11 2.96
C GLN A 107 -8.99 -13.92 2.91
N GLN A 108 -8.48 -13.61 1.73
CA GLN A 108 -7.62 -12.45 1.53
C GLN A 108 -7.83 -11.87 0.14
N ALA A 109 -7.60 -10.58 0.00
CA ALA A 109 -7.74 -9.89 -1.28
C ALA A 109 -6.84 -8.67 -1.31
N LEU A 110 -6.36 -8.33 -2.50
CA LEU A 110 -5.74 -7.02 -2.72
C LEU A 110 -6.85 -6.02 -3.02
N VAL A 111 -6.92 -4.97 -2.21
CA VAL A 111 -7.99 -3.98 -2.27
C VAL A 111 -7.38 -2.59 -2.30
N ALA A 112 -7.83 -1.74 -3.20
CA ALA A 112 -7.40 -0.35 -3.20
C ALA A 112 -7.92 0.34 -1.94
N ALA A 113 -7.07 1.14 -1.31
CA ALA A 113 -7.38 1.76 -0.01
C ALA A 113 -8.70 2.53 -0.05
N GLY A 114 -8.98 3.22 -1.15
CA GLY A 114 -10.22 3.99 -1.30
C GLY A 114 -11.49 3.16 -1.19
N ARG A 115 -11.42 1.87 -1.55
CA ARG A 115 -12.57 0.97 -1.44
C ARG A 115 -12.88 0.57 0.01
N LEU A 116 -11.94 0.78 0.91
CA LEU A 116 -12.12 0.45 2.33
C LEU A 116 -12.76 1.59 3.10
N ALA A 117 -12.84 2.78 2.52
CA ALA A 117 -13.32 3.97 3.23
C ALA A 117 -14.78 3.80 3.65
N ASP A 118 -15.03 3.94 4.93
CA ASP A 118 -16.38 3.83 5.52
C ASP A 118 -16.84 5.16 6.12
N GLY A 119 -16.00 6.19 6.07
CA GLY A 119 -16.30 7.51 6.63
C GLY A 119 -16.18 7.58 8.14
N ARG A 120 -15.75 6.50 8.79
CA ARG A 120 -15.65 6.43 10.26
C ARG A 120 -14.23 6.17 10.72
N VAL A 121 -13.73 4.94 10.54
CA VAL A 121 -12.38 4.55 10.94
C VAL A 121 -11.43 4.52 9.75
N ILE A 122 -11.96 4.50 8.54
CA ILE A 122 -11.20 4.64 7.30
C ILE A 122 -11.84 5.78 6.53
N LYS A 123 -11.11 6.88 6.38
CA LYS A 123 -11.65 8.12 5.83
C LYS A 123 -10.82 8.63 4.68
N VAL A 124 -11.49 9.22 3.69
CA VAL A 124 -10.83 9.98 2.64
C VAL A 124 -10.60 11.40 3.14
N GLU A 125 -9.38 11.88 3.00
CA GLU A 125 -9.01 13.25 3.36
C GLU A 125 -8.27 13.89 2.20
N THR A 126 -8.61 15.14 1.86
CA THR A 126 -7.88 15.89 0.85
C THR A 126 -6.67 16.56 1.50
N MET A 127 -5.50 16.29 0.94
CA MET A 127 -4.24 16.85 1.42
C MET A 127 -3.73 17.90 0.44
N ALA A 128 -3.25 19.03 0.97
CA ALA A 128 -2.70 20.08 0.12
C ALA A 128 -1.43 19.65 -0.58
N GLU A 129 -0.58 18.88 0.10
CA GLU A 129 0.67 18.37 -0.45
C GLU A 129 1.08 17.10 0.26
N VAL A 130 1.51 16.10 -0.50
CA VAL A 130 2.00 14.83 0.04
C VAL A 130 3.27 14.41 -0.70
N ARG A 131 4.27 13.98 0.05
CA ARG A 131 5.51 13.41 -0.49
C ARG A 131 5.38 11.91 -0.50
N LEU A 132 5.56 11.30 -1.67
CA LEU A 132 5.33 9.87 -1.86
C LEU A 132 6.56 9.20 -2.44
N PHE A 133 6.83 8.01 -1.94
CA PHE A 133 7.94 7.16 -2.39
C PHE A 133 7.37 5.87 -2.94
N THR A 134 7.72 5.53 -4.17
CA THR A 134 7.32 4.27 -4.80
C THR A 134 8.52 3.32 -4.80
N LEU A 135 8.35 2.17 -4.17
CA LEU A 135 9.37 1.14 -4.10
C LEU A 135 9.15 0.15 -5.24
N GLU A 136 10.23 -0.14 -5.98
CA GLU A 136 10.17 -1.05 -7.11
C GLU A 136 11.05 -2.26 -6.87
N PHE A 137 10.51 -3.43 -7.18
CA PHE A 137 11.16 -4.74 -7.04
C PHE A 137 11.15 -5.47 -8.38
N ASP A 138 11.88 -6.58 -8.48
CA ASP A 138 11.93 -7.39 -9.70
C ASP A 138 10.65 -8.19 -9.94
N SER A 139 9.81 -8.32 -8.93
CA SER A 139 8.52 -9.01 -9.02
C SER A 139 7.50 -8.29 -8.15
N ASP A 140 6.24 -8.65 -8.31
CA ASP A 140 5.19 -8.16 -7.42
C ASP A 140 5.43 -8.71 -6.03
N VAL A 141 5.44 -7.83 -5.04
CA VAL A 141 5.64 -8.22 -3.64
C VAL A 141 4.66 -7.50 -2.74
N VAL A 142 4.46 -8.04 -1.56
CA VAL A 142 3.71 -7.37 -0.49
C VAL A 142 4.69 -7.13 0.65
N ILE A 143 4.86 -5.87 1.02
CA ILE A 143 5.77 -5.45 2.08
C ILE A 143 4.99 -5.08 3.34
N TYR A 144 5.68 -4.96 4.44
CA TYR A 144 5.11 -4.52 5.72
C TYR A 144 5.55 -3.08 5.96
N ALA A 145 4.62 -2.16 5.86
CA ALA A 145 4.91 -0.73 5.98
C ALA A 145 3.76 -0.01 6.68
N GLY A 146 4.10 0.83 7.65
CA GLY A 146 3.10 1.58 8.41
C GLY A 146 2.13 0.70 9.18
N GLY A 147 2.51 -0.54 9.50
CA GLY A 147 1.61 -1.51 10.13
C GLY A 147 0.58 -2.13 9.17
N LEU A 148 0.76 -1.92 7.88
CA LEU A 148 -0.12 -2.45 6.83
C LEU A 148 0.66 -3.40 5.93
N GLU A 149 -0.06 -4.25 5.20
CA GLU A 149 0.50 -5.09 4.16
C GLU A 149 0.26 -4.41 2.81
N ILE A 150 1.31 -3.83 2.25
CA ILE A 150 1.23 -2.95 1.10
C ILE A 150 1.78 -3.65 -0.12
N ALA A 151 1.00 -3.68 -1.20
CA ALA A 151 1.42 -4.29 -2.45
C ALA A 151 2.29 -3.33 -3.23
N CYS A 152 3.47 -3.81 -3.64
CA CYS A 152 4.34 -3.12 -4.58
C CYS A 152 4.27 -3.91 -5.89
N LEU A 153 3.42 -3.45 -6.78
CA LEU A 153 3.15 -4.14 -8.04
C LEU A 153 4.05 -3.58 -9.12
N ARG A 154 4.54 -4.48 -9.97
CA ARG A 154 5.32 -4.06 -11.13
C ARG A 154 4.42 -3.29 -12.08
N GLU A 155 4.97 -2.23 -12.69
CA GLU A 155 4.29 -1.59 -13.79
C GLU A 155 4.15 -2.59 -14.93
N THR A 156 2.90 -2.90 -15.30
CA THR A 156 2.68 -3.60 -16.54
C THR A 156 2.80 -2.59 -17.65
N VAL A 157 3.91 -2.69 -18.37
CA VAL A 157 4.01 -1.98 -19.65
C VAL A 157 3.07 -2.72 -20.60
N SER A 158 1.89 -2.15 -20.81
CA SER A 158 1.06 -2.60 -21.90
C SER A 158 1.77 -2.23 -23.19
N ALA A 159 2.26 -3.24 -23.85
CA ALA A 159 2.74 -3.04 -25.21
C ALA A 159 1.58 -2.62 -26.11
#